data_4ae0516bf6544793d7e8b0184052634a
#
_entry.id   4ae0516bf6544793d7e8b0184052634a
#
_cell.length_a   1.000
_cell.length_b   1.000
_cell.length_c   1.000
_cell.angle_alpha   90.00
_cell.angle_beta   90.00
_cell.angle_gamma   90.00
#
_symmetry.space_group_name_H-M   'P 1'
#
loop_
_entity.id
_entity.type
_entity.pdbx_description
1 polymer ?
#
loop_
_entity_poly.entity_id
_entity_poly.type
_entity_poly.pdbx_seq_one_letter_code
_entity_poly.pdbx_strand_id
1 'polypeptide(L)'
;MADIKTISTTELEERLRAGGPFEFWNVLTDEYFHGEMIPGSRRVPLDAVGREARQAGLPKDAEVIVYCAGPKCPQSGMAAEKFQALGYTNVRAYEGGLEEWRGTGHDVESVGSTVAA
;
A
#
# COMPACT_ATOMS: atom_id res chain seq x y z
N MET A 1 -15.74 -11.53 10.71
CA MET A 1 -14.68 -10.97 9.90
C MET A 1 -13.70 -10.20 10.73
N ALA A 2 -12.43 -10.39 10.49
CA ALA A 2 -11.44 -9.64 11.23
C ALA A 2 -11.46 -8.19 10.78
N ASP A 3 -11.27 -7.28 11.71
CA ASP A 3 -11.13 -5.88 11.39
C ASP A 3 -9.84 -5.64 10.63
N ILE A 4 -9.86 -4.64 9.77
CA ILE A 4 -8.65 -4.24 9.06
C ILE A 4 -7.76 -3.48 10.01
N LYS A 5 -6.52 -3.93 10.15
CA LYS A 5 -5.52 -3.21 10.94
C LYS A 5 -5.00 -2.03 10.14
N THR A 6 -4.75 -0.94 10.83
CA THR A 6 -4.26 0.27 10.19
C THR A 6 -2.90 0.65 10.76
N ILE A 7 -2.23 1.57 10.06
CA ILE A 7 -0.95 2.11 10.51
C ILE A 7 -1.00 3.62 10.34
N SER A 8 -0.49 4.35 11.33
CA SER A 8 -0.46 5.82 11.26
C SER A 8 0.75 6.29 10.46
N THR A 9 0.75 7.58 10.11
CA THR A 9 1.90 8.17 9.42
C THR A 9 3.16 8.05 10.27
N THR A 10 3.09 8.32 11.56
CA THR A 10 4.25 8.22 12.45
C THR A 10 4.77 6.78 12.50
N GLU A 11 3.87 5.83 12.62
CA GLU A 11 4.26 4.42 12.65
C GLU A 11 4.88 4.00 11.32
N LEU A 12 4.33 4.48 10.20
CA LEU A 12 4.88 4.17 8.89
C LEU A 12 6.28 4.75 8.74
N GLU A 13 6.48 6.01 9.18
CA GLU A 13 7.81 6.62 9.16
C GLU A 13 8.82 5.78 9.93
N GLU A 14 8.44 5.33 11.11
CA GLU A 14 9.31 4.52 11.94
C GLU A 14 9.61 3.20 11.27
N ARG A 15 8.61 2.60 10.63
CA ARG A 15 8.82 1.33 9.96
C ARG A 15 9.77 1.46 8.78
N LEU A 16 9.62 2.54 8.00
CA LEU A 16 10.51 2.79 6.87
C LEU A 16 11.95 3.07 7.34
N ARG A 17 12.07 3.79 8.44
CA ARG A 17 13.39 4.12 8.99
C ARG A 17 14.09 2.89 9.55
N ALA A 18 13.35 1.97 10.13
CA ALA A 18 13.91 0.75 10.69
C ALA A 18 14.49 -0.16 9.61
N GLY A 19 13.96 -0.08 8.41
CA GLY A 19 14.43 -0.91 7.31
C GLY A 19 13.98 -2.36 7.46
N GLY A 20 14.64 -3.24 6.78
CA GLY A 20 14.31 -4.65 6.79
C GLY A 20 13.21 -4.98 5.80
N PRO A 21 12.97 -6.26 5.58
CA PRO A 21 12.04 -6.68 4.53
C PRO A 21 10.58 -6.51 4.96
N PHE A 22 9.83 -5.85 4.12
CA PHE A 22 8.37 -5.87 4.19
C PHE A 22 7.85 -5.43 2.83
N GLU A 23 6.58 -5.75 2.56
CA GLU A 23 5.94 -5.36 1.32
C GLU A 23 5.19 -4.06 1.54
N PHE A 24 5.37 -3.11 0.65
CA PHE A 24 4.75 -1.79 0.77
C PHE A 24 4.19 -1.43 -0.61
N TRP A 25 2.87 -1.50 -0.75
CA TRP A 25 2.23 -1.46 -2.06
C TRP A 25 1.27 -0.30 -2.20
N ASN A 26 1.40 0.43 -3.32
CA ASN A 26 0.39 1.40 -3.77
C ASN A 26 -0.67 0.60 -4.52
N VAL A 27 -1.90 0.59 -3.98
CA VAL A 27 -2.95 -0.28 -4.53
C VAL A 27 -4.06 0.50 -5.24
N LEU A 28 -3.81 1.77 -5.61
CA LEU A 28 -4.78 2.50 -6.42
C LEU A 28 -5.04 1.76 -7.71
N THR A 29 -6.30 1.70 -8.12
CA THR A 29 -6.60 1.19 -9.46
C THR A 29 -6.05 2.18 -10.49
N ASP A 30 -5.84 1.71 -11.70
CA ASP A 30 -5.20 2.54 -12.72
C ASP A 30 -5.96 3.84 -13.00
N GLU A 31 -7.29 3.80 -12.92
CA GLU A 31 -8.09 4.99 -13.19
C GLU A 31 -7.89 6.11 -12.17
N TYR A 32 -7.43 5.77 -10.96
CA TYR A 32 -7.20 6.76 -9.90
C TYR A 32 -5.71 7.01 -9.64
N PHE A 33 -4.84 6.30 -10.33
CA PHE A 33 -3.40 6.46 -10.14
C PHE A 33 -2.90 7.61 -11.00
N HIS A 34 -2.25 8.58 -10.36
CA HIS A 34 -1.78 9.80 -11.05
C HIS A 34 -0.26 9.90 -11.11
N GLY A 35 0.42 8.78 -11.00
CA GLY A 35 1.87 8.77 -11.16
C GLY A 35 2.66 9.15 -9.93
N GLU A 36 2.03 9.23 -8.78
CA GLU A 36 2.73 9.57 -7.52
C GLU A 36 2.76 8.39 -6.60
N MET A 37 3.91 8.17 -5.96
CA MET A 37 4.09 7.07 -5.03
C MET A 37 4.91 7.51 -3.83
N ILE A 38 4.67 6.87 -2.69
CA ILE A 38 5.55 7.05 -1.53
C ILE A 38 6.85 6.30 -1.86
N PRO A 39 8.02 6.93 -1.64
CA PRO A 39 9.29 6.28 -1.95
C PRO A 39 9.42 4.93 -1.25
N GLY A 40 9.91 3.94 -1.98
CA GLY A 40 10.07 2.59 -1.46
C GLY A 40 8.87 1.69 -1.67
N SER A 41 7.77 2.22 -2.19
CA SER A 41 6.58 1.40 -2.42
C SER A 41 6.59 0.82 -3.83
N ARG A 42 5.82 -0.25 -3.99
CA ARG A 42 5.65 -0.95 -5.26
C ARG A 42 4.25 -0.69 -5.77
N ARG A 43 4.13 -0.56 -7.08
CA ARG A 43 2.83 -0.33 -7.72
C ARG A 43 2.13 -1.65 -8.00
N VAL A 44 1.04 -1.92 -7.27
CA VAL A 44 0.23 -3.12 -7.48
C VAL A 44 -1.24 -2.73 -7.41
N PRO A 45 -1.91 -2.53 -8.54
CA PRO A 45 -3.31 -2.14 -8.51
C PRO A 45 -4.19 -3.12 -7.74
N LEU A 46 -5.25 -2.61 -7.14
CA LEU A 46 -6.14 -3.39 -6.32
C LEU A 46 -6.58 -4.70 -6.99
N ASP A 47 -6.91 -4.63 -8.27
CA ASP A 47 -7.38 -5.80 -9.00
C ASP A 47 -6.28 -6.81 -9.32
N ALA A 48 -5.02 -6.47 -9.06
CA ALA A 48 -3.90 -7.37 -9.26
C ALA A 48 -3.30 -7.90 -7.96
N VAL A 49 -3.82 -7.47 -6.81
CA VAL A 49 -3.21 -7.79 -5.52
C VAL A 49 -3.10 -9.31 -5.29
N GLY A 50 -4.16 -10.05 -5.54
CA GLY A 50 -4.13 -11.50 -5.32
C GLY A 50 -3.13 -12.21 -6.21
N ARG A 51 -3.11 -11.83 -7.49
CA ARG A 51 -2.18 -12.44 -8.43
C ARG A 51 -0.74 -12.14 -8.07
N GLU A 52 -0.45 -10.88 -7.72
CA GLU A 52 0.91 -10.49 -7.39
C GLU A 52 1.40 -11.14 -6.11
N ALA A 53 0.54 -11.27 -5.12
CA ALA A 53 0.92 -11.94 -3.88
C ALA A 53 1.28 -13.40 -4.14
N ARG A 54 0.51 -14.08 -4.99
CA ARG A 54 0.81 -15.47 -5.33
C ARG A 54 2.09 -15.60 -6.14
N GLN A 55 2.29 -14.72 -7.12
CA GLN A 55 3.48 -14.77 -7.96
C GLN A 55 4.74 -14.46 -7.18
N ALA A 56 4.65 -13.57 -6.21
CA ALA A 56 5.79 -13.24 -5.36
C ALA A 56 6.09 -14.33 -4.33
N GLY A 57 5.17 -15.28 -4.15
CA GLY A 57 5.37 -16.35 -3.19
C GLY A 57 5.44 -15.88 -1.76
N LEU A 58 4.69 -14.85 -1.42
CA LEU A 58 4.75 -14.27 -0.08
C LEU A 58 4.28 -15.27 0.97
N PRO A 59 5.07 -15.48 2.05
CA PRO A 59 4.59 -16.31 3.16
C PRO A 59 3.39 -15.65 3.82
N LYS A 60 2.54 -16.44 4.44
CA LYS A 60 1.28 -15.94 4.98
C LYS A 60 1.47 -14.98 6.17
N ASP A 61 2.62 -14.99 6.80
CA ASP A 61 2.95 -14.07 7.87
C ASP A 61 3.82 -12.90 7.41
N ALA A 62 4.01 -12.74 6.11
CA ALA A 62 4.77 -11.61 5.57
C ALA A 62 4.14 -10.30 6.01
N GLU A 63 4.98 -9.35 6.36
CA GLU A 63 4.50 -8.02 6.71
C GLU A 63 4.15 -7.26 5.44
N VAL A 64 2.91 -6.78 5.37
CA VAL A 64 2.42 -6.06 4.19
C VAL A 64 1.74 -4.78 4.62
N ILE A 65 2.09 -3.67 3.98
CA ILE A 65 1.43 -2.39 4.19
C ILE A 65 0.91 -1.94 2.84
N VAL A 66 -0.37 -1.59 2.77
CA VAL A 66 -1.00 -1.14 1.53
C VAL A 66 -1.55 0.26 1.71
N TYR A 67 -1.54 1.07 0.65
CA TYR A 67 -2.07 2.43 0.73
C TYR A 67 -2.68 2.85 -0.61
N CYS A 68 -3.50 3.90 -0.55
CA CYS A 68 -4.07 4.49 -1.76
C CYS A 68 -3.98 6.02 -1.67
N ALA A 69 -4.98 6.75 -2.17
CA ALA A 69 -4.86 8.20 -2.30
C ALA A 69 -4.96 8.95 -0.98
N GLY A 70 -5.87 8.56 -0.10
CA GLY A 70 -6.07 9.28 1.15
C GLY A 70 -7.19 8.68 1.97
N PRO A 71 -7.59 9.38 3.06
CA PRO A 71 -8.55 8.80 4.01
C PRO A 71 -9.92 8.47 3.42
N LYS A 72 -10.30 9.17 2.35
CA LYS A 72 -11.62 8.93 1.75
C LYS A 72 -11.59 7.84 0.70
N CYS A 73 -10.42 7.34 0.36
CA CYS A 73 -10.28 6.30 -0.65
C CYS A 73 -10.42 4.93 0.02
N PRO A 74 -11.34 4.08 -0.42
CA PRO A 74 -11.54 2.78 0.25
C PRO A 74 -10.58 1.70 -0.24
N GLN A 75 -9.75 1.97 -1.22
CA GLN A 75 -9.01 0.91 -1.90
C GLN A 75 -7.95 0.24 -1.04
N SER A 76 -7.31 0.98 -0.13
CA SER A 76 -6.34 0.35 0.76
C SER A 76 -7.01 -0.67 1.69
N GLY A 77 -8.18 -0.31 2.23
CA GLY A 77 -8.94 -1.25 3.05
C GLY A 77 -9.39 -2.46 2.27
N MET A 78 -9.82 -2.25 1.03
CA MET A 78 -10.24 -3.35 0.17
C MET A 78 -9.07 -4.29 -0.14
N ALA A 79 -7.88 -3.73 -0.36
CA ALA A 79 -6.69 -4.55 -0.60
C ALA A 79 -6.34 -5.36 0.63
N ALA A 80 -6.41 -4.74 1.81
CA ALA A 80 -6.13 -5.44 3.06
C ALA A 80 -7.11 -6.59 3.27
N GLU A 81 -8.38 -6.38 2.94
CA GLU A 81 -9.38 -7.44 3.03
C GLU A 81 -9.05 -8.59 2.09
N LYS A 82 -8.59 -8.28 0.88
CA LYS A 82 -8.20 -9.33 -0.06
C LYS A 82 -7.04 -10.16 0.49
N PHE A 83 -6.05 -9.51 1.09
CA PHE A 83 -4.96 -10.24 1.72
C PHE A 83 -5.47 -11.14 2.84
N GLN A 84 -6.37 -10.62 3.69
CA GLN A 84 -6.93 -11.42 4.78
C GLN A 84 -7.68 -12.64 4.23
N ALA A 85 -8.45 -12.44 3.18
CA ALA A 85 -9.21 -13.54 2.57
C ALA A 85 -8.28 -14.61 2.00
N LEU A 86 -7.06 -14.23 1.61
CA LEU A 86 -6.06 -15.15 1.11
C LEU A 86 -5.25 -15.81 2.22
N GLY A 87 -5.53 -15.48 3.48
CA GLY A 87 -4.85 -16.11 4.62
C GLY A 87 -3.68 -15.33 5.18
N TYR A 88 -3.44 -14.11 4.71
CA TYR A 88 -2.34 -13.30 5.22
C TYR A 88 -2.71 -12.70 6.58
N THR A 89 -1.80 -12.78 7.54
CA THR A 89 -2.10 -12.44 8.93
C THR A 89 -1.44 -11.17 9.42
N ASN A 90 -0.59 -10.54 8.61
CA ASN A 90 0.19 -9.38 9.06
C ASN A 90 0.10 -8.24 8.05
N VAL A 91 -1.13 -7.78 7.80
CA VAL A 91 -1.42 -6.77 6.79
C VAL A 91 -2.02 -5.56 7.47
N ARG A 92 -1.53 -4.37 7.12
CA ARG A 92 -2.04 -3.11 7.63
C ARG A 92 -2.31 -2.16 6.48
N ALA A 93 -3.36 -1.36 6.62
CA ALA A 93 -3.69 -0.33 5.64
C ALA A 93 -3.24 1.03 6.16
N TYR A 94 -2.47 1.75 5.34
CA TYR A 94 -2.13 3.13 5.62
C TYR A 94 -3.22 4.00 5.00
N GLU A 95 -4.25 4.27 5.79
CA GLU A 95 -5.43 4.95 5.29
C GLU A 95 -5.19 6.43 4.97
N GLY A 96 -4.19 7.03 5.61
CA GLY A 96 -3.84 8.42 5.28
C GLY A 96 -3.39 8.57 3.84
N GLY A 97 -2.72 7.58 3.31
CA GLY A 97 -2.36 7.54 1.90
C GLY A 97 -1.47 8.68 1.45
N LEU A 98 -1.46 8.90 0.15
CA LEU A 98 -0.63 9.97 -0.43
C LEU A 98 -0.99 11.33 0.14
N GLU A 99 -2.27 11.58 0.37
CA GLU A 99 -2.74 12.88 0.86
C GLU A 99 -2.12 13.22 2.20
N GLU A 100 -2.21 12.31 3.16
CA GLU A 100 -1.66 12.57 4.49
C GLU A 100 -0.14 12.57 4.47
N TRP A 101 0.46 11.69 3.69
CA TRP A 101 1.92 11.63 3.55
C TRP A 101 2.47 12.99 3.10
N ARG A 102 1.88 13.57 2.05
CA ARG A 102 2.28 14.91 1.60
C ARG A 102 1.95 15.97 2.63
N GLY A 103 0.79 15.87 3.27
CA GLY A 103 0.34 16.85 4.25
C GLY A 103 1.23 16.95 5.47
N THR A 104 1.99 15.89 5.76
CA THR A 104 2.92 15.89 6.88
C THR A 104 4.35 16.24 6.45
N GLY A 105 4.51 16.78 5.25
CA GLY A 105 5.79 17.30 4.79
C GLY A 105 6.71 16.28 4.14
N HIS A 106 6.20 15.13 3.76
CA HIS A 106 7.01 14.09 3.13
C HIS A 106 6.95 14.21 1.62
N ASP A 107 8.04 13.83 0.96
CA ASP A 107 8.10 13.83 -0.48
C ASP A 107 7.45 12.60 -1.08
N VAL A 108 6.87 12.76 -2.27
CA VAL A 108 6.41 11.63 -3.07
C VAL A 108 7.26 11.55 -4.32
N GLU A 109 7.37 10.35 -4.87
CA GLU A 109 8.05 10.16 -6.15
C GLU A 109 7.06 10.31 -7.28
N SER A 110 7.50 10.97 -8.35
CA SER A 110 6.76 10.93 -9.60
C SER A 110 7.28 9.75 -10.39
N VAL A 111 6.44 8.75 -10.61
CA VAL A 111 6.81 7.67 -11.49
C VAL A 111 6.16 7.97 -12.81
N GLY A 112 6.83 7.87 -13.81
CA GLY A 112 6.37 8.19 -15.09
C GLY A 112 5.16 7.46 -15.37
N SER A 113 4.29 7.96 -15.85
CA SER A 113 3.23 7.30 -16.16
C SER A 113 3.48 6.66 -17.33
N THR A 114 3.91 6.54 -17.47
CA THR A 114 4.07 5.94 -18.15
C THR A 114 3.68 5.84 -19.18
N VAL A 115 3.15 5.98 -19.11
CA VAL A 115 2.67 5.92 -19.91
C VAL A 115 2.86 6.51 -20.71
N ALA A 116 3.12 6.93 -20.57
CA ALA A 116 3.23 7.53 -21.21
C ALA A 116 3.65 7.54 -22.04
N ALA A 117 3.74 7.42 -22.16
CA ALA A 117 4.16 7.61 -22.90
C ALA A 117 4.16 7.59 -23.66
#